data_8b643a8ca75af867fa455c0bf03bd1c3
#
_entry.id   8b643a8ca75af867fa455c0bf03bd1c3
#
_cell.length_a   1.000
_cell.length_b   1.000
_cell.length_c   1.000
_cell.angle_alpha   90.00
_cell.angle_beta   90.00
_cell.angle_gamma   90.00
#
_symmetry.space_group_name_H-M   'P 1'
#
loop_
_entity.id
_entity.type
_entity.pdbx_description
1 polymer ?
#
loop_
_entity_poly.entity_id
_entity_poly.type
_entity_poly.pdbx_seq_one_letter_code
_entity_poly.pdbx_strand_id
1 'polypeptide(L)'
;PERIAANIAEIRQMARAHDRADAIGFGMRLQIICREDEKDAWEAADRLVRDAGERQKEEMKTLYNNSAANMRVQQLAREHGDLLMPHLWTGITRVRPGAGIAVVGNPEQCAATLQQFIDAGCSSFCLSGYLHDEEAERFGRLVRPILAQNNRGRLSA
;
A
#
# COMPACT_ATOMS: atom_id res chain seq x y z
N PRO A 1 -3.23 2.76 -9.61
CA PRO A 1 -2.91 4.19 -9.64
C PRO A 1 -3.97 5.00 -10.37
N GLU A 2 -4.43 4.61 -11.57
CA GLU A 2 -5.39 5.35 -12.40
C GLU A 2 -6.70 5.69 -11.68
N ARG A 3 -7.30 4.71 -10.99
CA ARG A 3 -8.50 4.92 -10.19
C ARG A 3 -8.26 5.90 -9.03
N ILE A 4 -7.07 5.88 -8.44
CA ILE A 4 -6.69 6.81 -7.37
C ILE A 4 -6.58 8.23 -7.95
N ALA A 5 -5.94 8.40 -9.09
CA ALA A 5 -5.86 9.69 -9.78
C ALA A 5 -7.26 10.24 -10.12
N ALA A 6 -8.17 9.40 -10.63
CA ALA A 6 -9.55 9.79 -10.92
C ALA A 6 -10.30 10.24 -9.65
N ASN A 7 -10.20 9.48 -8.57
CA ASN A 7 -10.84 9.83 -7.28
C ASN A 7 -10.28 11.14 -6.71
N ILE A 8 -8.96 11.37 -6.81
CA ILE A 8 -8.31 12.60 -6.38
C ILE A 8 -8.83 13.79 -7.21
N ALA A 9 -8.94 13.62 -8.53
CA ALA A 9 -9.46 14.67 -9.41
C ALA A 9 -10.91 15.05 -9.07
N GLU A 10 -11.76 14.06 -8.82
CA GLU A 10 -13.15 14.26 -8.40
C GLU A 10 -13.25 15.02 -7.08
N ILE A 11 -12.50 14.57 -6.05
CA ILE A 11 -12.50 15.22 -4.73
C ILE A 11 -11.99 16.67 -4.83
N ARG A 12 -10.93 16.91 -5.61
CA ARG A 12 -10.44 18.27 -5.85
C ARG A 12 -11.47 19.16 -6.56
N GLN A 13 -12.21 18.59 -7.51
CA GLN A 13 -13.29 19.34 -8.19
C GLN A 13 -14.39 19.74 -7.20
N MET A 14 -14.81 18.83 -6.33
CA MET A 14 -15.78 19.14 -5.26
C MET A 14 -15.23 20.20 -4.29
N ALA A 15 -13.96 20.12 -3.93
CA ALA A 15 -13.30 21.04 -3.01
C ALA A 15 -13.16 22.47 -3.58
N ARG A 16 -13.09 22.63 -4.90
CA ARG A 16 -13.06 23.95 -5.57
C ARG A 16 -14.32 24.77 -5.27
N ALA A 17 -15.48 24.13 -5.16
CA ALA A 17 -16.72 24.81 -4.78
C ALA A 17 -16.68 25.45 -3.39
N HIS A 18 -15.66 25.14 -2.59
CA HIS A 18 -15.44 25.61 -1.23
C HIS A 18 -14.09 26.31 -1.03
N ASP A 19 -13.40 26.67 -2.12
CA ASP A 19 -12.06 27.27 -2.14
C ASP A 19 -11.00 26.46 -1.37
N ARG A 20 -11.11 25.11 -1.38
CA ARG A 20 -10.24 24.20 -0.63
C ARG A 20 -9.42 23.23 -1.48
N ALA A 21 -9.45 23.36 -2.79
CA ALA A 21 -8.79 22.39 -3.67
C ALA A 21 -7.29 22.21 -3.38
N ASP A 22 -6.60 23.31 -3.04
CA ASP A 22 -5.17 23.33 -2.74
C ASP A 22 -4.85 23.05 -1.26
N ALA A 23 -5.87 23.07 -0.40
CA ALA A 23 -5.72 22.78 1.03
C ALA A 23 -5.88 21.31 1.39
N ILE A 24 -6.22 20.44 0.41
CA ILE A 24 -6.46 19.01 0.65
C ILE A 24 -5.25 18.20 0.20
N GLY A 25 -4.64 17.47 1.14
CA GLY A 25 -3.67 16.42 0.86
C GLY A 25 -4.34 15.03 0.76
N PHE A 26 -3.73 14.15 -0.01
CA PHE A 26 -4.20 12.78 -0.20
C PHE A 26 -3.18 11.78 0.33
N GLY A 27 -3.61 10.97 1.30
CA GLY A 27 -2.78 9.94 1.93
C GLY A 27 -3.17 8.54 1.48
N MET A 28 -2.16 7.67 1.34
CA MET A 28 -2.35 6.25 1.08
C MET A 28 -1.87 5.43 2.27
N ARG A 29 -2.68 4.44 2.68
CA ARG A 29 -2.26 3.46 3.68
C ARG A 29 -1.98 2.12 2.99
N LEU A 30 -0.75 1.62 3.17
CA LEU A 30 -0.30 0.35 2.60
C LEU A 30 0.52 -0.43 3.63
N GLN A 31 0.67 -1.72 3.38
CA GLN A 31 1.73 -2.51 3.98
C GLN A 31 2.95 -2.48 3.08
N ILE A 32 4.13 -2.74 3.63
CA ILE A 32 5.35 -2.91 2.85
C ILE A 32 6.12 -4.14 3.34
N ILE A 33 6.64 -4.91 2.40
CA ILE A 33 7.52 -6.05 2.61
C ILE A 33 8.67 -5.89 1.63
N CYS A 34 9.75 -5.25 2.11
CA CYS A 34 10.94 -4.98 1.30
C CYS A 34 12.09 -5.87 1.74
N ARG A 35 12.75 -6.53 0.77
CA ARG A 35 14.02 -7.24 0.98
C ARG A 35 15.02 -6.80 -0.09
N GLU A 36 16.28 -7.10 0.11
CA GLU A 36 17.31 -6.77 -0.88
C GLU A 36 17.05 -7.48 -2.21
N ASP A 37 16.54 -8.72 -2.16
CA ASP A 37 16.13 -9.50 -3.32
C ASP A 37 14.61 -9.67 -3.39
N GLU A 38 14.07 -9.66 -4.61
CA GLU A 38 12.64 -9.88 -4.87
C GLU A 38 12.15 -11.23 -4.35
N LYS A 39 12.95 -12.29 -4.55
CA LYS A 39 12.63 -13.64 -4.07
C LYS A 39 12.43 -13.66 -2.56
N ASP A 40 13.35 -13.05 -1.82
CA ASP A 40 13.30 -13.01 -0.36
C ASP A 40 12.10 -12.18 0.14
N ALA A 41 11.70 -11.14 -0.60
CA ALA A 41 10.50 -10.37 -0.30
C ALA A 41 9.23 -11.22 -0.44
N TRP A 42 9.12 -11.97 -1.53
CA TRP A 42 7.98 -12.88 -1.73
C TRP A 42 7.97 -14.05 -0.77
N GLU A 43 9.12 -14.63 -0.42
CA GLU A 43 9.21 -15.64 0.64
C GLU A 43 8.76 -15.11 2.00
N ALA A 44 9.10 -13.86 2.32
CA ALA A 44 8.63 -13.21 3.55
C ALA A 44 7.11 -12.99 3.53
N ALA A 45 6.53 -12.57 2.41
CA ALA A 45 5.10 -12.41 2.22
C ALA A 45 4.35 -13.75 2.37
N ASP A 46 4.81 -14.80 1.72
CA ASP A 46 4.23 -16.14 1.79
C ASP A 46 4.32 -16.73 3.20
N ARG A 47 5.42 -16.46 3.91
CA ARG A 47 5.61 -16.90 5.29
C ARG A 47 4.57 -16.28 6.22
N LEU A 48 4.25 -15.00 6.07
CA LEU A 48 3.21 -14.34 6.86
C LEU A 48 1.84 -15.04 6.73
N VAL A 49 1.49 -15.48 5.53
CA VAL A 49 0.21 -16.17 5.29
C VAL A 49 0.26 -17.62 5.75
N ARG A 50 1.38 -18.31 5.55
CA ARG A 50 1.56 -19.70 5.92
C ARG A 50 1.60 -19.91 7.44
N ASP A 51 2.32 -19.03 8.15
CA ASP A 51 2.54 -19.13 9.58
C ASP A 51 1.34 -18.63 10.40
N ALA A 52 0.40 -17.93 9.74
CA ALA A 52 -0.86 -17.56 10.38
C ALA A 52 -1.70 -18.81 10.69
N GLY A 53 -2.02 -18.99 11.96
CA GLY A 53 -2.85 -20.11 12.41
C GLY A 53 -4.27 -20.06 11.83
N GLU A 54 -4.91 -21.23 11.69
CA GLU A 54 -6.28 -21.33 11.15
C GLU A 54 -7.30 -20.50 11.95
N ARG A 55 -7.11 -20.42 13.28
CA ARG A 55 -7.93 -19.55 14.14
C ARG A 55 -7.84 -18.09 13.72
N GLN A 56 -6.65 -17.59 13.45
CA GLN A 56 -6.45 -16.20 13.00
C GLN A 56 -7.11 -15.97 11.65
N LYS A 57 -6.99 -16.91 10.71
CA LYS A 57 -7.65 -16.83 9.40
C LYS A 57 -9.17 -16.81 9.51
N GLU A 58 -9.74 -17.59 10.44
CA GLU A 58 -11.19 -17.61 10.65
C GLU A 58 -11.71 -16.34 11.35
N GLU A 59 -10.97 -15.84 12.35
CA GLU A 59 -11.26 -14.53 12.97
C GLU A 59 -11.24 -13.40 11.91
N MET A 60 -10.29 -13.45 10.97
CA MET A 60 -10.22 -12.48 9.89
C MET A 60 -11.46 -12.52 8.99
N LYS A 61 -11.94 -13.70 8.61
CA LYS A 61 -13.18 -13.83 7.80
C LYS A 61 -14.37 -13.15 8.46
N THR A 62 -14.50 -13.29 9.78
CA THR A 62 -15.59 -12.67 10.55
C THR A 62 -15.46 -11.15 10.60
N LEU A 63 -14.25 -10.62 10.79
CA LEU A 63 -13.98 -9.19 10.85
C LEU A 63 -14.18 -8.48 9.49
N TYR A 64 -13.95 -9.16 8.38
CA TYR A 64 -14.09 -8.56 7.05
C TYR A 64 -15.52 -8.16 6.69
N ASN A 65 -16.50 -8.89 7.21
CA ASN A 65 -17.91 -8.63 6.89
C ASN A 65 -18.47 -7.33 7.51
N ASN A 66 -17.73 -6.71 8.42
CA ASN A 66 -18.16 -5.53 9.18
C ASN A 66 -17.56 -4.21 8.69
N SER A 67 -16.78 -4.20 7.60
CA SER A 67 -16.12 -2.99 7.10
C SER A 67 -16.22 -2.88 5.59
N ALA A 68 -16.79 -1.78 5.10
CA ALA A 68 -16.90 -1.48 3.67
C ALA A 68 -15.51 -1.44 2.98
N ALA A 69 -14.48 -0.93 3.67
CA ALA A 69 -13.13 -0.90 3.16
C ALA A 69 -12.55 -2.32 2.99
N ASN A 70 -12.77 -3.20 3.97
CA ASN A 70 -12.34 -4.59 3.89
C ASN A 70 -13.09 -5.35 2.80
N MET A 71 -14.42 -5.18 2.70
CA MET A 71 -15.22 -5.79 1.63
C MET A 71 -14.72 -5.37 0.24
N ARG A 72 -14.35 -4.10 0.07
CA ARG A 72 -13.83 -3.60 -1.20
C ARG A 72 -12.49 -4.25 -1.57
N VAL A 73 -11.56 -4.41 -0.63
CA VAL A 73 -10.28 -5.08 -0.88
C VAL A 73 -10.49 -6.56 -1.19
N GLN A 74 -11.41 -7.23 -0.50
CA GLN A 74 -11.80 -8.61 -0.79
C GLN A 74 -12.41 -8.74 -2.20
N GLN A 75 -13.25 -7.80 -2.60
CA GLN A 75 -13.82 -7.76 -3.94
C GLN A 75 -12.71 -7.61 -4.99
N LEU A 76 -11.78 -6.67 -4.79
CA LEU A 76 -10.63 -6.49 -5.70
C LEU A 76 -9.80 -7.77 -5.82
N ALA A 77 -9.54 -8.46 -4.70
CA ALA A 77 -8.82 -9.72 -4.71
C ALA A 77 -9.56 -10.84 -5.47
N ARG A 78 -10.89 -10.88 -5.41
CA ARG A 78 -11.71 -11.83 -6.19
C ARG A 78 -11.72 -11.52 -7.69
N GLU A 79 -11.78 -10.23 -8.04
CA GLU A 79 -11.86 -9.78 -9.44
C GLU A 79 -10.51 -9.86 -10.17
N HIS A 80 -9.41 -9.58 -9.47
CA HIS A 80 -8.07 -9.43 -10.05
C HIS A 80 -7.05 -10.47 -9.56
N GLY A 81 -7.43 -11.35 -8.63
CA GLY A 81 -6.50 -12.25 -7.96
C GLY A 81 -5.65 -11.55 -6.91
N ASP A 82 -4.59 -12.23 -6.48
CA ASP A 82 -3.74 -11.74 -5.39
C ASP A 82 -2.87 -10.53 -5.77
N LEU A 83 -2.64 -10.29 -7.06
CA LEU A 83 -1.86 -9.15 -7.55
C LEU A 83 -2.75 -8.16 -8.28
N LEU A 84 -2.93 -6.96 -7.73
CA LEU A 84 -3.65 -5.88 -8.39
C LEU A 84 -2.83 -5.23 -9.50
N MET A 85 -1.52 -5.28 -9.36
CA MET A 85 -0.48 -4.87 -10.32
C MET A 85 0.85 -5.50 -9.86
N PRO A 86 1.91 -5.47 -10.67
CA PRO A 86 3.21 -5.95 -10.22
C PRO A 86 3.58 -5.35 -8.84
N HIS A 87 4.00 -6.19 -7.91
CA HIS A 87 4.42 -5.82 -6.56
C HIS A 87 3.33 -5.23 -5.65
N LEU A 88 2.05 -5.21 -6.05
CA LEU A 88 0.93 -4.76 -5.23
C LEU A 88 0.01 -5.95 -4.89
N TRP A 89 0.19 -6.49 -3.71
CA TRP A 89 -0.34 -7.78 -3.27
C TRP A 89 -1.48 -7.67 -2.26
N THR A 90 -2.57 -8.38 -2.50
CA THR A 90 -3.75 -8.43 -1.62
C THR A 90 -3.71 -9.58 -0.61
N GLY A 91 -2.81 -10.55 -0.76
CA GLY A 91 -2.77 -11.75 0.08
C GLY A 91 -2.59 -11.48 1.57
N ILE A 92 -2.04 -10.33 1.94
CA ILE A 92 -1.93 -9.90 3.35
C ILE A 92 -3.29 -9.81 4.05
N THR A 93 -4.38 -9.63 3.30
CA THR A 93 -5.76 -9.60 3.85
C THR A 93 -6.16 -10.91 4.51
N ARG A 94 -5.51 -12.02 4.15
CA ARG A 94 -5.80 -13.34 4.73
C ARG A 94 -5.42 -13.44 6.19
N VAL A 95 -4.52 -12.57 6.65
CA VAL A 95 -3.90 -12.65 7.97
C VAL A 95 -4.00 -11.37 8.79
N ARG A 96 -4.45 -10.27 8.17
CA ARG A 96 -4.55 -8.98 8.86
C ARG A 96 -5.83 -8.23 8.51
N PRO A 97 -6.57 -7.71 9.54
CA PRO A 97 -7.69 -6.79 9.32
C PRO A 97 -7.19 -5.40 8.91
N GLY A 98 -7.99 -4.68 8.15
CA GLY A 98 -7.74 -3.30 7.77
C GLY A 98 -7.24 -3.14 6.34
N ALA A 99 -6.50 -2.07 6.03
CA ALA A 99 -5.99 -1.78 4.69
C ALA A 99 -5.01 -2.89 4.25
N GLY A 100 -5.54 -3.86 3.57
CA GLY A 100 -4.91 -5.13 3.31
C GLY A 100 -4.22 -5.21 1.95
N ILE A 101 -3.54 -4.17 1.51
CA ILE A 101 -2.74 -4.19 0.29
C ILE A 101 -1.29 -3.96 0.70
N ALA A 102 -0.39 -4.82 0.23
CA ALA A 102 1.03 -4.74 0.51
C ALA A 102 1.82 -4.46 -0.77
N VAL A 103 2.83 -3.60 -0.64
CA VAL A 103 3.90 -3.49 -1.63
C VAL A 103 4.96 -4.53 -1.28
N VAL A 104 5.29 -5.43 -2.21
CA VAL A 104 6.22 -6.55 -2.01
C VAL A 104 7.28 -6.53 -3.09
N GLY A 105 8.55 -6.52 -2.73
CA GLY A 105 9.62 -6.54 -3.72
C GLY A 105 10.98 -6.09 -3.18
N ASN A 106 11.93 -5.94 -4.10
CA ASN A 106 13.21 -5.31 -3.81
C ASN A 106 13.06 -3.78 -3.67
N PRO A 107 14.10 -3.04 -3.27
CA PRO A 107 14.02 -1.60 -3.03
C PRO A 107 13.53 -0.80 -4.23
N GLU A 108 14.01 -1.11 -5.42
CA GLU A 108 13.65 -0.44 -6.68
C GLU A 108 12.18 -0.69 -7.05
N GLN A 109 11.72 -1.93 -6.91
CA GLN A 109 10.35 -2.35 -7.18
C GLN A 109 9.37 -1.70 -6.19
N CYS A 110 9.73 -1.68 -4.90
CA CYS A 110 8.94 -1.00 -3.88
C CYS A 110 8.87 0.51 -4.15
N ALA A 111 10.00 1.14 -4.46
CA ALA A 111 10.04 2.57 -4.79
C ALA A 111 9.24 2.88 -6.06
N ALA A 112 9.37 2.08 -7.12
CA ALA A 112 8.63 2.25 -8.37
C ALA A 112 7.11 2.11 -8.16
N THR A 113 6.68 1.15 -7.32
CA THR A 113 5.26 0.97 -6.98
C THR A 113 4.72 2.17 -6.20
N LEU A 114 5.43 2.65 -5.19
CA LEU A 114 5.04 3.85 -4.44
C LEU A 114 5.05 5.11 -5.29
N GLN A 115 6.01 5.22 -6.23
CA GLN A 115 6.09 6.34 -7.15
C GLN A 115 4.84 6.49 -8.01
N GLN A 116 4.23 5.39 -8.45
CA GLN A 116 2.99 5.45 -9.21
C GLN A 116 1.84 6.10 -8.42
N PHE A 117 1.78 5.92 -7.10
CA PHE A 117 0.80 6.60 -6.25
C PHE A 117 1.15 8.06 -6.02
N ILE A 118 2.44 8.39 -5.90
CA ILE A 118 2.91 9.80 -5.84
C ILE A 118 2.52 10.51 -7.13
N ASP A 119 2.75 9.89 -8.28
CA ASP A 119 2.40 10.46 -9.59
C ASP A 119 0.88 10.57 -9.80
N ALA A 120 0.11 9.68 -9.18
CA ALA A 120 -1.35 9.76 -9.13
C ALA A 120 -1.88 10.90 -8.22
N GLY A 121 -1.01 11.57 -7.44
CA GLY A 121 -1.35 12.71 -6.60
C GLY A 121 -1.38 12.45 -5.09
N CYS A 122 -0.92 11.27 -4.63
CA CYS A 122 -0.74 11.02 -3.21
C CYS A 122 0.46 11.81 -2.67
N SER A 123 0.26 12.56 -1.59
CA SER A 123 1.27 13.40 -0.95
C SER A 123 1.82 12.80 0.36
N SER A 124 1.20 11.76 0.87
CA SER A 124 1.63 11.11 2.11
C SER A 124 1.33 9.61 2.11
N PHE A 125 2.09 8.86 2.89
CA PHE A 125 1.92 7.43 3.07
C PHE A 125 1.96 7.04 4.53
N CYS A 126 1.00 6.20 4.96
CA CYS A 126 1.07 5.45 6.19
C CYS A 126 1.49 4.02 5.84
N LEU A 127 2.77 3.71 5.99
CA LEU A 127 3.32 2.40 5.72
C LEU A 127 3.44 1.60 7.03
N SER A 128 3.06 0.35 6.96
CA SER A 128 3.21 -0.60 8.08
C SER A 128 3.85 -1.89 7.57
N GLY A 129 4.48 -2.64 8.46
CA GLY A 129 5.09 -3.93 8.12
C GLY A 129 5.08 -4.91 9.27
N TYR A 130 5.61 -6.09 9.05
CA TYR A 130 5.82 -7.15 10.03
C TYR A 130 7.31 -7.54 10.05
N LEU A 131 8.05 -7.36 11.14
CA LEU A 131 7.74 -6.53 12.32
C LEU A 131 7.83 -5.04 11.96
N HIS A 132 7.08 -4.20 12.68
CA HIS A 132 6.97 -2.78 12.31
C HIS A 132 8.30 -2.02 12.37
N ASP A 133 9.09 -2.23 13.38
CA ASP A 133 10.40 -1.61 13.59
C ASP A 133 11.41 -2.02 12.52
N GLU A 134 11.49 -3.33 12.21
CA GLU A 134 12.36 -3.84 11.17
C GLU A 134 11.99 -3.33 9.77
N GLU A 135 10.69 -3.31 9.45
CA GLU A 135 10.25 -2.81 8.14
C GLU A 135 10.39 -1.28 8.03
N ALA A 136 10.26 -0.54 9.13
CA ALA A 136 10.54 0.89 9.15
C ALA A 136 12.02 1.19 8.90
N GLU A 137 12.93 0.42 9.51
CA GLU A 137 14.36 0.52 9.27
C GLU A 137 14.70 0.19 7.81
N ARG A 138 14.19 -0.94 7.29
CA ARG A 138 14.40 -1.35 5.88
C ARG A 138 13.89 -0.30 4.92
N PHE A 139 12.70 0.22 5.13
CA PHE A 139 12.14 1.30 4.30
C PHE A 139 13.03 2.54 4.33
N GLY A 140 13.44 2.97 5.52
CA GLY A 140 14.31 4.14 5.70
C GLY A 140 15.66 4.00 5.02
N ARG A 141 16.26 2.83 5.08
CA ARG A 141 17.59 2.53 4.54
C ARG A 141 17.54 2.24 3.03
N LEU A 142 16.56 1.49 2.55
CA LEU A 142 16.57 0.91 1.21
C LEU A 142 15.65 1.66 0.22
N VAL A 143 14.44 2.02 0.62
CA VAL A 143 13.42 2.54 -0.31
C VAL A 143 13.35 4.07 -0.31
N ARG A 144 13.38 4.69 0.88
CA ARG A 144 13.26 6.14 1.04
C ARG A 144 14.32 6.94 0.25
N PRO A 145 15.60 6.53 0.19
CA PRO A 145 16.60 7.26 -0.60
C PRO A 145 16.28 7.31 -2.09
N ILE A 146 15.75 6.20 -2.65
CA ILE A 146 15.34 6.12 -4.06
C ILE A 146 14.18 7.09 -4.32
N LEU A 147 13.13 7.05 -3.48
CA LEU A 147 12.00 7.97 -3.58
C LEU A 147 12.42 9.44 -3.45
N ALA A 148 13.32 9.74 -2.51
CA ALA A 148 13.85 11.11 -2.33
C ALA A 148 14.62 11.58 -3.56
N GLN A 149 15.39 10.71 -4.21
CA GLN A 149 16.08 11.03 -5.45
C GLN A 149 15.09 11.31 -6.58
N ASN A 150 14.09 10.45 -6.76
CA ASN A 150 13.08 10.58 -7.82
C ASN A 150 12.21 11.83 -7.68
N ASN A 151 12.06 12.36 -6.46
CA ASN A 151 11.17 13.48 -6.17
C ASN A 151 11.90 14.77 -5.73
N ARG A 152 13.20 14.90 -5.98
CA ARG A 152 14.00 16.08 -5.55
C ARG A 152 13.39 17.42 -5.98
N GLY A 153 12.80 17.51 -7.15
CA GLY A 153 12.16 18.73 -7.65
C GLY A 153 10.79 19.02 -7.03
N ARG A 154 10.12 18.03 -6.44
CA ARG A 154 8.80 18.16 -5.81
C ARG A 154 8.88 18.50 -4.31
N LEU A 155 10.01 18.19 -3.67
CA LEU A 155 10.23 18.42 -2.24
C LEU A 155 10.75 19.83 -1.93
N SER A 156 11.06 20.62 -2.96
CA SER A 156 11.63 21.97 -2.85
C SER A 156 10.60 23.08 -3.10
N ALA A 157 9.36 22.71 -3.32
CA ALA A 157 8.24 23.61 -3.53
C ALA A 157 7.24 23.53 -2.36
#